data_6dba8b3fbab5769b66d537f95d1ef987
#
_entry.id   6dba8b3fbab5769b66d537f95d1ef987
#
_cell.length_a   1.000
_cell.length_b   1.000
_cell.length_c   1.000
_cell.angle_alpha   90.00
_cell.angle_beta   90.00
_cell.angle_gamma   90.00
#
_symmetry.space_group_name_H-M   'P 1'
#
loop_
_entity.id
_entity.type
_entity.pdbx_description
1 polymer ?
#
loop_
_entity_poly.entity_id
_entity_poly.type
_entity_poly.pdbx_seq_one_letter_code
_entity_poly.pdbx_strand_id
1 'polypeptide(L)'
;MIRIGDLTNGVTYACAGLGFLAVAPHVGRASALGFWVLLAAGAFRDFRRAFPAPRWVLNVISLGVLAAAFWRLRLDYLVEPVLDALLVLVGIKLLEEKTNRDHLQVLALCAFLLAGASLLSIHISFLIDYGMLALLANLALVCLP
;
A
#
# COMPACT_ATOMS: atom_id res chain seq x y z
N MET A 1 24.55 -9.89 -9.08
CA MET A 1 24.70 -8.61 -8.37
C MET A 1 23.32 -8.00 -8.17
N ILE A 2 22.81 -7.98 -6.95
CA ILE A 2 21.48 -7.38 -6.64
C ILE A 2 21.65 -5.87 -6.78
N ARG A 3 20.91 -5.26 -7.69
CA ARG A 3 20.93 -3.80 -7.82
C ARG A 3 20.20 -3.20 -6.61
N ILE A 4 20.72 -2.09 -6.08
CA ILE A 4 20.11 -1.37 -4.93
C ILE A 4 18.63 -1.08 -5.19
N GLY A 5 18.27 -0.78 -6.45
CA GLY A 5 16.87 -0.57 -6.84
C GLY A 5 15.97 -1.80 -6.69
N ASP A 6 16.49 -3.01 -6.91
CA ASP A 6 15.71 -4.25 -6.75
C ASP A 6 15.44 -4.51 -5.25
N LEU A 7 16.39 -4.17 -4.40
CA LEU A 7 16.28 -4.29 -2.95
C LEU A 7 15.26 -3.29 -2.40
N THR A 8 15.30 -2.04 -2.86
CA THR A 8 14.32 -1.00 -2.48
C THR A 8 12.91 -1.38 -2.91
N ASN A 9 12.75 -1.92 -4.12
CA ASN A 9 11.46 -2.43 -4.59
C ASN A 9 10.95 -3.57 -3.70
N GLY A 10 11.80 -4.56 -3.39
CA GLY A 10 11.45 -5.68 -2.52
C GLY A 10 10.98 -5.22 -1.14
N VAL A 11 11.70 -4.28 -0.53
CA VAL A 11 11.32 -3.70 0.78
C VAL A 11 9.98 -2.96 0.69
N THR A 12 9.73 -2.21 -0.39
CA THR A 12 8.46 -1.51 -0.59
C THR A 12 7.29 -2.48 -0.69
N TYR A 13 7.44 -3.59 -1.43
CA TYR A 13 6.43 -4.65 -1.49
C TYR A 13 6.22 -5.34 -0.14
N ALA A 14 7.28 -5.56 0.62
CA ALA A 14 7.18 -6.11 1.97
C ALA A 14 6.42 -5.17 2.91
N CYS A 15 6.68 -3.86 2.86
CA CYS A 15 5.93 -2.85 3.61
C CYS A 15 4.44 -2.84 3.24
N ALA A 16 4.13 -2.92 1.94
CA ALA A 16 2.75 -2.99 1.48
C ALA A 16 2.04 -4.27 1.96
N GLY A 17 2.73 -5.41 1.94
CA GLY A 17 2.22 -6.67 2.47
C GLY A 17 1.94 -6.62 3.97
N LEU A 18 2.83 -6.03 4.75
CA LEU A 18 2.63 -5.83 6.19
C LEU A 18 1.47 -4.88 6.49
N GLY A 19 1.38 -3.76 5.76
CA GLY A 19 0.23 -2.85 5.87
C GLY A 19 -1.09 -3.56 5.58
N PHE A 20 -1.10 -4.47 4.59
CA PHE A 20 -2.27 -5.30 4.31
C PHE A 20 -2.58 -6.25 5.47
N LEU A 21 -1.59 -6.97 6.01
CA LEU A 21 -1.79 -7.93 7.10
C LEU A 21 -2.41 -7.26 8.33
N ALA A 22 -1.98 -6.05 8.66
CA ALA A 22 -2.54 -5.29 9.76
C ALA A 22 -4.02 -4.94 9.58
N VAL A 23 -4.46 -4.73 8.34
CA VAL A 23 -5.82 -4.30 8.01
C VAL A 23 -6.71 -5.47 7.56
N ALA A 24 -6.11 -6.62 7.20
CA ALA A 24 -6.80 -7.78 6.63
C ALA A 24 -8.09 -8.21 7.36
N PRO A 25 -8.16 -8.23 8.71
CA PRO A 25 -9.39 -8.61 9.41
C PRO A 25 -10.53 -7.59 9.26
N HIS A 26 -10.22 -6.34 8.88
CA HIS A 26 -11.17 -5.23 8.83
C HIS A 26 -11.53 -4.79 7.41
N VAL A 27 -10.88 -5.38 6.41
CA VAL A 27 -11.07 -5.05 4.98
C VAL A 27 -12.03 -6.04 4.33
N GLY A 28 -12.92 -5.52 3.48
CA GLY A 28 -13.83 -6.34 2.70
C GLY A 28 -13.09 -7.33 1.77
N ARG A 29 -13.64 -8.51 1.57
CA ARG A 29 -13.04 -9.56 0.71
C ARG A 29 -12.74 -9.07 -0.70
N ALA A 30 -13.58 -8.19 -1.24
CA ALA A 30 -13.40 -7.61 -2.57
C ALA A 30 -12.16 -6.69 -2.63
N SER A 31 -11.97 -5.85 -1.62
CA SER A 31 -10.81 -4.93 -1.52
C SER A 31 -9.52 -5.72 -1.28
N ALA A 32 -9.57 -6.78 -0.48
CA ALA A 32 -8.45 -7.68 -0.25
C ALA A 32 -8.01 -8.38 -1.55
N LEU A 33 -8.94 -8.92 -2.32
CA LEU A 33 -8.65 -9.54 -3.62
C LEU A 33 -8.11 -8.51 -4.61
N GLY A 34 -8.71 -7.32 -4.65
CA GLY A 34 -8.22 -6.22 -5.49
C GLY A 34 -6.78 -5.83 -5.18
N PHE A 35 -6.44 -5.73 -3.90
CA PHE A 35 -5.08 -5.44 -3.45
C PHE A 35 -4.08 -6.51 -3.89
N TRP A 36 -4.41 -7.79 -3.70
CA TRP A 36 -3.55 -8.91 -4.11
C TRP A 36 -3.32 -8.93 -5.63
N VAL A 37 -4.36 -8.68 -6.41
CA VAL A 37 -4.26 -8.57 -7.88
C VAL A 37 -3.34 -7.41 -8.26
N LEU A 38 -3.49 -6.24 -7.65
CA LEU A 38 -2.66 -5.07 -7.91
C LEU A 38 -1.20 -5.30 -7.48
N LEU A 39 -0.99 -5.94 -6.34
CA LEU A 39 0.34 -6.28 -5.83
C LEU A 39 1.03 -7.28 -6.77
N ALA A 40 0.33 -8.34 -7.18
CA ALA A 40 0.85 -9.32 -8.12
C ALA A 40 1.14 -8.69 -9.49
N ALA A 41 0.27 -7.84 -10.00
CA ALA A 41 0.46 -7.12 -11.26
C ALA A 41 1.68 -6.18 -11.19
N GLY A 42 1.84 -5.46 -10.07
CA GLY A 42 2.99 -4.59 -9.83
C GLY A 42 4.31 -5.37 -9.78
N ALA A 43 4.34 -6.45 -9.00
CA ALA A 43 5.51 -7.32 -8.90
C ALA A 43 5.86 -7.97 -10.26
N PHE A 44 4.86 -8.47 -10.98
CA PHE A 44 5.05 -9.07 -12.30
C PHE A 44 5.59 -8.07 -13.33
N ARG A 45 5.09 -6.84 -13.29
CA ARG A 45 5.56 -5.77 -14.17
C ARG A 45 7.02 -5.40 -13.88
N ASP A 46 7.38 -5.24 -12.63
CA ASP A 46 8.73 -4.90 -12.21
C ASP A 46 9.72 -6.02 -12.57
N PHE A 47 9.30 -7.28 -12.43
CA PHE A 47 10.13 -8.44 -12.78
C PHE A 47 10.33 -8.59 -14.28
N ARG A 48 9.30 -8.31 -15.10
CA ARG A 48 9.38 -8.44 -16.56
C ARG A 48 9.81 -7.17 -17.30
N ARG A 49 10.01 -6.05 -16.60
CA ARG A 49 10.28 -4.74 -17.22
C ARG A 49 9.26 -4.41 -18.33
N ALA A 50 8.02 -4.84 -18.16
CA ALA A 50 6.94 -4.60 -19.11
C ALA A 50 6.57 -3.11 -19.14
N PHE A 51 5.88 -2.71 -20.20
CA PHE A 51 5.49 -1.32 -20.48
C PHE A 51 4.97 -0.59 -19.26
N PRO A 52 5.47 0.63 -18.97
CA PRO A 52 4.95 1.44 -17.88
C PRO A 52 3.48 1.80 -18.16
N ALA A 53 2.61 1.55 -17.21
CA ALA A 53 1.25 2.02 -17.30
C ALA A 53 1.26 3.57 -17.27
N PRO A 54 0.54 4.26 -18.17
CA PRO A 54 0.57 5.71 -18.23
C PRO A 54 0.05 6.28 -16.91
N ARG A 55 0.82 7.17 -16.30
CA ARG A 55 0.50 7.80 -14.99
C ARG A 55 -0.88 8.43 -14.96
N TRP A 56 -1.30 8.96 -16.10
CA TRP A 56 -2.63 9.56 -16.24
C TRP A 56 -3.76 8.57 -15.96
N VAL A 57 -3.68 7.35 -16.50
CA VAL A 57 -4.68 6.30 -16.27
C VAL A 57 -4.72 5.89 -14.80
N LEU A 58 -3.56 5.71 -14.17
CA LEU A 58 -3.46 5.35 -12.77
C LEU A 58 -4.03 6.45 -11.85
N ASN A 59 -3.78 7.71 -12.17
CA ASN A 59 -4.33 8.84 -11.44
C ASN A 59 -5.86 8.92 -11.57
N VAL A 60 -6.41 8.67 -12.76
CA VAL A 60 -7.87 8.63 -12.97
C VAL A 60 -8.50 7.49 -12.18
N ILE A 61 -7.87 6.31 -12.18
CA ILE A 61 -8.33 5.15 -11.38
C ILE A 61 -8.28 5.48 -9.88
N SER A 62 -7.19 6.09 -9.40
CA SER A 62 -7.05 6.52 -8.00
C SER A 62 -8.14 7.51 -7.59
N LEU A 63 -8.43 8.48 -8.45
CA LEU A 63 -9.49 9.45 -8.22
C LEU A 63 -10.87 8.78 -8.20
N GLY A 64 -11.11 7.82 -9.09
CA GLY A 64 -12.34 7.03 -9.13
C GLY A 64 -12.53 6.20 -7.85
N VAL A 65 -11.47 5.57 -7.34
CA VAL A 65 -11.51 4.83 -6.08
C VAL A 65 -11.80 5.75 -4.90
N LEU A 66 -11.17 6.92 -4.84
CA LEU A 66 -11.45 7.92 -3.82
C LEU A 66 -12.90 8.41 -3.87
N ALA A 67 -13.41 8.69 -5.06
CA ALA A 67 -14.80 9.11 -5.26
C ALA A 67 -15.78 8.02 -4.83
N ALA A 68 -15.51 6.76 -5.17
CA ALA A 68 -16.34 5.61 -4.78
C ALA A 68 -16.30 5.39 -3.25
N ALA A 69 -15.13 5.57 -2.62
CA ALA A 69 -15.00 5.51 -1.17
C ALA A 69 -15.79 6.64 -0.50
N PHE A 70 -15.69 7.86 -1.05
CA PHE A 70 -16.43 9.01 -0.55
C PHE A 70 -17.96 8.80 -0.64
N TRP A 71 -18.43 8.17 -1.74
CA TRP A 71 -19.84 7.84 -1.90
C TRP A 71 -20.34 6.77 -0.90
N ARG A 72 -19.45 5.91 -0.43
CA ARG A 72 -19.75 4.87 0.58
C ARG A 72 -19.62 5.38 2.03
N LEU A 73 -19.11 6.59 2.24
CA LEU A 73 -19.00 7.19 3.56
C LEU A 73 -20.38 7.35 4.20
N ARG A 74 -20.69 6.47 5.15
CA ARG A 74 -21.77 6.66 6.10
C ARG A 74 -21.17 7.09 7.44
N LEU A 75 -21.79 8.03 8.10
CA LEU A 75 -21.29 8.61 9.36
C LEU A 75 -21.04 7.57 10.47
N ASP A 76 -21.71 6.41 10.39
CA ASP A 76 -21.60 5.34 11.39
C ASP A 76 -20.36 4.44 11.23
N TYR A 77 -19.74 4.38 10.02
CA TYR A 77 -18.62 3.49 9.69
C TYR A 77 -17.61 4.20 8.79
N LEU A 78 -16.96 5.23 9.33
CA LEU A 78 -16.02 6.05 8.55
C LEU A 78 -14.68 5.36 8.31
N VAL A 79 -14.23 4.53 9.26
CA VAL A 79 -12.86 4.00 9.26
C VAL A 79 -12.68 2.88 8.23
N GLU A 80 -13.63 1.95 8.13
CA GLU A 80 -13.55 0.82 7.20
C GLU A 80 -13.42 1.25 5.72
N PRO A 81 -14.32 2.11 5.18
CA PRO A 81 -14.20 2.52 3.77
C PRO A 81 -12.96 3.37 3.50
N VAL A 82 -12.46 4.11 4.49
CA VAL A 82 -11.20 4.84 4.36
C VAL A 82 -10.02 3.88 4.27
N LEU A 83 -9.99 2.83 5.08
CA LEU A 83 -8.95 1.80 5.02
C LEU A 83 -8.98 1.03 3.70
N ASP A 84 -10.17 0.68 3.20
CA ASP A 84 -10.36 0.05 1.89
C ASP A 84 -9.78 0.94 0.77
N ALA A 85 -10.10 2.23 0.79
CA ALA A 85 -9.60 3.18 -0.19
C ALA A 85 -8.08 3.34 -0.11
N LEU A 86 -7.51 3.46 1.09
CA LEU A 86 -6.07 3.55 1.31
C LEU A 86 -5.36 2.30 0.80
N LEU A 87 -5.91 1.12 1.06
CA LEU A 87 -5.34 -0.15 0.61
C LEU A 87 -5.28 -0.23 -0.92
N VAL A 88 -6.36 0.15 -1.60
CA VAL A 88 -6.40 0.18 -3.06
C VAL A 88 -5.44 1.23 -3.62
N LEU A 89 -5.32 2.39 -2.96
CA LEU A 89 -4.35 3.43 -3.34
C LEU A 89 -2.91 2.93 -3.24
N VAL A 90 -2.56 2.20 -2.17
CA VAL A 90 -1.25 1.55 -2.05
C VAL A 90 -1.02 0.61 -3.24
N GLY A 91 -2.00 -0.24 -3.56
CA GLY A 91 -1.92 -1.16 -4.70
C GLY A 91 -1.70 -0.44 -6.03
N ILE A 92 -2.42 0.66 -6.28
CA ILE A 92 -2.26 1.48 -7.49
C ILE A 92 -0.88 2.14 -7.53
N LYS A 93 -0.41 2.65 -6.41
CA LYS A 93 0.93 3.26 -6.30
C LYS A 93 2.06 2.25 -6.56
N LEU A 94 1.86 1.00 -6.21
CA LEU A 94 2.81 -0.07 -6.56
C LEU A 94 2.89 -0.34 -8.08
N LEU A 95 1.84 0.02 -8.83
CA LEU A 95 1.79 -0.07 -10.30
C LEU A 95 2.42 1.14 -11.01
N GLU A 96 2.68 2.23 -10.33
CA GLU A 96 3.29 3.43 -10.90
C GLU A 96 4.81 3.25 -11.11
N GLU A 97 5.41 4.00 -12.05
CA GLU A 97 6.87 4.04 -12.17
C GLU A 97 7.49 4.55 -10.86
N LYS A 98 8.41 3.77 -10.31
CA LYS A 98 8.98 4.03 -8.98
C LYS A 98 10.09 5.06 -9.06
N THR A 99 9.79 6.27 -8.65
CA THR A 99 10.78 7.28 -8.28
C THR A 99 11.00 7.24 -6.76
N ASN A 100 12.10 7.83 -6.27
CA ASN A 100 12.36 7.93 -4.83
C ASN A 100 11.20 8.54 -4.05
N ARG A 101 10.50 9.49 -4.67
CA ARG A 101 9.32 10.14 -4.11
C ARG A 101 8.15 9.16 -3.97
N ASP A 102 7.97 8.25 -4.91
CA ASP A 102 6.88 7.28 -4.90
C ASP A 102 7.08 6.24 -3.80
N HIS A 103 8.32 5.83 -3.53
CA HIS A 103 8.65 4.97 -2.39
C HIS A 103 8.25 5.61 -1.07
N LEU A 104 8.57 6.90 -0.88
CA LEU A 104 8.17 7.63 0.33
C LEU A 104 6.65 7.74 0.47
N GLN A 105 5.93 7.93 -0.65
CA GLN A 105 4.48 7.96 -0.65
C GLN A 105 3.87 6.60 -0.24
N VAL A 106 4.40 5.49 -0.76
CA VAL A 106 3.94 4.15 -0.37
C VAL A 106 4.20 3.89 1.10
N LEU A 107 5.39 4.26 1.62
CA LEU A 107 5.71 4.14 3.04
C LEU A 107 4.76 4.97 3.92
N ALA A 108 4.47 6.20 3.53
CA ALA A 108 3.52 7.06 4.23
C ALA A 108 2.11 6.45 4.23
N LEU A 109 1.63 5.93 3.08
CA LEU A 109 0.34 5.26 2.99
C LEU A 109 0.28 4.00 3.85
N CYS A 110 1.34 3.21 3.91
CA CYS A 110 1.44 2.05 4.81
C CYS A 110 1.37 2.47 6.29
N ALA A 111 2.04 3.57 6.66
CA ALA A 111 1.95 4.12 8.01
C ALA A 111 0.52 4.59 8.35
N PHE A 112 -0.18 5.22 7.41
CA PHE A 112 -1.59 5.60 7.58
C PHE A 112 -2.51 4.38 7.69
N LEU A 113 -2.27 3.31 6.91
CA LEU A 113 -3.01 2.06 7.04
C LEU A 113 -2.85 1.46 8.44
N LEU A 114 -1.63 1.44 8.97
CA LEU A 114 -1.35 0.96 10.32
C LEU A 114 -2.01 1.83 11.38
N ALA A 115 -1.91 3.15 11.25
CA ALA A 115 -2.57 4.08 12.16
C ALA A 115 -4.09 3.89 12.15
N GLY A 116 -4.69 3.72 10.97
CA GLY A 116 -6.12 3.42 10.83
C GLY A 116 -6.52 2.08 11.43
N ALA A 117 -5.70 1.04 11.22
CA ALA A 117 -5.92 -0.28 11.84
C ALA A 117 -5.87 -0.22 13.37
N SER A 118 -5.03 0.64 13.96
CA SER A 118 -4.95 0.83 15.40
C SER A 118 -6.23 1.40 16.00
N LEU A 119 -6.98 2.18 15.23
CA LEU A 119 -8.27 2.73 15.68
C LEU A 119 -9.36 1.65 15.75
N LEU A 120 -9.23 0.57 14.96
CA LEU A 120 -10.20 -0.52 14.91
C LEU A 120 -9.92 -1.62 15.92
N SER A 121 -8.65 -1.87 16.24
CA SER A 121 -8.29 -2.91 17.21
C SER A 121 -6.95 -2.62 17.90
N ILE A 122 -6.98 -2.57 19.22
CA ILE A 122 -5.77 -2.47 20.04
C ILE A 122 -5.37 -3.90 20.44
N HIS A 123 -4.71 -4.62 19.55
CA HIS A 123 -4.12 -5.92 19.84
C HIS A 123 -2.60 -5.82 19.98
N ILE A 124 -2.03 -6.69 20.78
CA ILE A 124 -0.57 -6.75 21.01
C ILE A 124 0.21 -7.07 19.72
N SER A 125 -0.41 -7.83 18.79
CA SER A 125 0.11 -8.08 17.45
C SER A 125 0.35 -6.79 16.64
N PHE A 126 -0.46 -5.75 16.90
CA PHE A 126 -0.29 -4.44 16.25
C PHE A 126 1.07 -3.80 16.59
N LEU A 127 1.55 -3.96 17.80
CA LEU A 127 2.87 -3.44 18.21
C LEU A 127 4.01 -4.10 17.44
N ILE A 128 3.88 -5.39 17.15
CA ILE A 128 4.85 -6.16 16.36
C ILE A 128 4.83 -5.69 14.90
N ASP A 129 3.64 -5.54 14.32
CA ASP A 129 3.46 -5.08 12.95
C ASP A 129 4.00 -3.66 12.77
N TYR A 130 3.76 -2.78 13.74
CA TYR A 130 4.29 -1.43 13.77
C TYR A 130 5.82 -1.40 13.87
N GLY A 131 6.39 -2.22 14.75
CA GLY A 131 7.84 -2.36 14.90
C GLY A 131 8.50 -2.89 13.61
N MET A 132 7.92 -3.89 12.97
CA MET A 132 8.41 -4.42 11.69
C MET A 132 8.29 -3.39 10.56
N LEU A 133 7.19 -2.65 10.49
CA LEU A 133 7.04 -1.59 9.50
C LEU A 133 8.08 -0.49 9.70
N ALA A 134 8.30 -0.06 10.95
CA ALA A 134 9.30 0.95 11.27
C ALA A 134 10.71 0.51 10.86
N LEU A 135 11.07 -0.76 11.12
CA LEU A 135 12.35 -1.33 10.67
C LEU A 135 12.48 -1.34 9.16
N LEU A 136 11.45 -1.82 8.45
CA LEU A 136 11.47 -1.86 6.99
C LEU A 136 11.46 -0.47 6.37
N ALA A 137 10.73 0.48 6.95
CA ALA A 137 10.72 1.86 6.50
C ALA A 137 12.11 2.51 6.65
N ASN A 138 12.78 2.29 7.79
CA ASN A 138 14.15 2.76 7.98
C ASN A 138 15.11 2.11 6.98
N LEU A 139 14.99 0.80 6.74
CA LEU A 139 15.80 0.10 5.76
C LEU A 139 15.56 0.65 4.34
N ALA A 140 14.31 0.91 3.97
CA ALA A 140 13.97 1.53 2.70
C ALA A 140 14.57 2.93 2.55
N LEU A 141 14.52 3.75 3.61
CA LEU A 141 15.11 5.10 3.61
C LEU A 141 16.64 5.08 3.45
N VAL A 142 17.31 4.11 4.08
CA VAL A 142 18.77 3.93 3.95
C VAL A 142 19.14 3.44 2.54
N CYS A 143 18.27 2.64 1.90
CA CYS A 143 18.50 2.15 0.54
C CYS A 143 18.08 3.13 -0.56
N LEU A 144 17.42 4.24 -0.22
CA LEU A 144 17.11 5.31 -1.17
C LEU A 144 18.40 6.10 -1.47
N PRO A 145 18.78 6.20 -2.75
CA PRO A 145 19.96 6.98 -3.15
C PRO A 145 19.75 8.48 -2.98
#